data_ff7fd351020892003f6659379f0531eb
#
_entry.id   ff7fd351020892003f6659379f0531eb
#
_cell.length_a   1.000
_cell.length_b   1.000
_cell.length_c   1.000
_cell.angle_alpha   90.00
_cell.angle_beta   90.00
_cell.angle_gamma   90.00
#
_symmetry.space_group_name_H-M   'P 1'
#
loop_
_entity.id
_entity.type
_entity.pdbx_description
1 polymer ?
#
loop_
_entity_poly.entity_id
_entity_poly.type
_entity_poly.pdbx_seq_one_letter_code
_entity_poly.pdbx_strand_id
1 'polypeptide(L)'
;MAEIQRYNLVQKLEEADKNLMGSPSLLGMSMLTYPSYINAMRGTMFTSHIKQYLNLKNGLFPKVFTNTENLVGDNSNGYKRAKHDLKIINKVVKYDSIIDNPQIYKLFVYDKTTHTYDVIERRPCESLAENFGFDIVNDVIDEFDVGDIIPKDQVYMKSTSYDEDMNYSYGRNVTVAYTLDPFSSEDAAIASESFCKDFTSIETEDITVNLNGNDYLLNLYGEKDEYKVIPDIGEFTSDILCASRRQFNNQLLYDFKESSLREIHEGDNVYYVDKEEEIVDITIYSNVSDIAETSFNRQLLKYLKAQNEYYLKIYQICKKIRDKCKESDGKEKYSRELDYLYSRAKLFLDTDKKWVDADQFSGDMQIVITVRRDAPITKGCKVTGKHICSFKTSLIAGTPCLGQSAANAYYNNK
;
A
#
# COMPACT_ATOMS: atom_id res chain seq x y z
N MET A 1 -19.59 38.62 24.37
CA MET A 1 -19.27 39.01 22.98
C MET A 1 -18.00 38.38 22.47
N ALA A 2 -16.91 38.41 23.19
CA ALA A 2 -15.64 37.80 22.74
C ALA A 2 -15.69 36.26 22.57
N GLU A 3 -16.40 35.54 23.41
CA GLU A 3 -16.60 34.09 23.25
C GLU A 3 -17.46 33.71 22.04
N ILE A 4 -18.52 34.48 21.77
CA ILE A 4 -19.39 34.27 20.60
C ILE A 4 -18.61 34.56 19.30
N GLN A 5 -17.75 35.58 19.31
CA GLN A 5 -16.85 35.85 18.17
C GLN A 5 -15.82 34.75 17.94
N ARG A 6 -15.29 34.16 19.02
CA ARG A 6 -14.33 33.05 18.95
C ARG A 6 -15.01 31.78 18.43
N TYR A 7 -16.22 31.49 18.89
CA TYR A 7 -17.02 30.35 18.43
C TYR A 7 -17.38 30.47 16.94
N ASN A 8 -17.80 31.64 16.51
CA ASN A 8 -18.11 31.91 15.10
C ASN A 8 -16.84 31.88 14.20
N LEU A 9 -15.68 32.22 14.76
CA LEU A 9 -14.42 32.11 14.03
C LEU A 9 -13.99 30.64 13.87
N VAL A 10 -14.15 29.84 14.92
CA VAL A 10 -13.87 28.41 14.90
C VAL A 10 -14.79 27.69 13.92
N GLN A 11 -16.11 27.95 13.97
CA GLN A 11 -17.04 27.39 12.99
C GLN A 11 -16.73 27.78 11.55
N LYS A 12 -16.38 29.06 11.31
CA LYS A 12 -15.96 29.52 9.98
C LYS A 12 -14.64 28.91 9.53
N LEU A 13 -13.73 28.64 10.45
CA LEU A 13 -12.50 27.91 10.17
C LEU A 13 -12.80 26.44 9.85
N GLU A 14 -13.68 25.79 10.61
CA GLU A 14 -14.11 24.41 10.35
C GLU A 14 -14.86 24.26 9.02
N GLU A 15 -15.68 25.24 8.64
CA GLU A 15 -16.35 25.27 7.33
C GLU A 15 -15.38 25.61 6.19
N ALA A 16 -14.43 26.50 6.43
CA ALA A 16 -13.35 26.79 5.50
C ALA A 16 -12.39 25.59 5.34
N ASP A 17 -12.09 24.90 6.43
CA ASP A 17 -11.25 23.70 6.44
C ASP A 17 -11.85 22.57 5.59
N LYS A 18 -13.15 22.36 5.62
CA LYS A 18 -13.79 21.38 4.74
C LYS A 18 -13.58 21.66 3.25
N ASN A 19 -13.37 22.91 2.88
CA ASN A 19 -13.11 23.34 1.50
C ASN A 19 -11.63 23.55 1.19
N LEU A 20 -10.80 23.88 2.20
CA LEU A 20 -9.38 24.16 2.05
C LEU A 20 -8.49 22.93 2.24
N MET A 21 -8.95 21.96 3.03
CA MET A 21 -8.22 20.72 3.30
C MET A 21 -8.08 19.79 2.07
N GLY A 22 -8.72 20.11 0.97
CA GLY A 22 -8.48 19.45 -0.32
C GLY A 22 -7.13 19.78 -0.96
N SER A 23 -6.35 20.73 -0.42
CA SER A 23 -5.05 21.09 -0.97
C SER A 23 -3.90 20.59 -0.09
N PRO A 24 -3.14 19.56 -0.53
CA PRO A 24 -1.95 19.09 0.19
C PRO A 24 -0.91 20.20 0.47
N SER A 25 -0.95 21.27 -0.34
CA SER A 25 -0.08 22.44 -0.16
C SER A 25 -0.40 23.22 1.10
N LEU A 26 -1.68 23.41 1.40
CA LEU A 26 -2.10 24.16 2.58
C LEU A 26 -1.87 23.34 3.86
N LEU A 27 -2.13 22.06 3.80
CA LEU A 27 -1.84 21.15 4.91
C LEU A 27 -0.35 21.14 5.24
N GLY A 28 0.53 21.00 4.25
CA GLY A 28 1.98 21.06 4.44
C GLY A 28 2.44 22.41 5.00
N MET A 29 1.87 23.51 4.52
CA MET A 29 2.22 24.86 5.02
C MET A 29 1.78 25.06 6.47
N SER A 30 0.65 24.51 6.86
CA SER A 30 0.13 24.62 8.25
C SER A 30 0.97 23.86 9.28
N MET A 31 1.71 22.85 8.84
CA MET A 31 2.67 22.13 9.70
C MET A 31 4.01 22.86 9.87
N LEU A 32 4.17 24.01 9.23
CA LEU A 32 5.38 24.83 9.37
C LEU A 32 5.39 25.52 10.74
N THR A 33 6.38 25.20 11.55
CA THR A 33 6.58 25.87 12.85
C THR A 33 7.31 27.19 12.67
N TYR A 34 6.93 28.20 13.42
CA TYR A 34 7.55 29.52 13.45
C TYR A 34 7.62 30.22 12.07
N PRO A 35 6.52 30.33 11.33
CA PRO A 35 6.53 30.86 9.97
C PRO A 35 7.06 32.30 9.89
N SER A 36 6.92 33.09 10.96
CA SER A 36 7.41 34.48 11.03
C SER A 36 8.93 34.60 11.04
N TYR A 37 9.65 33.52 11.34
CA TYR A 37 11.11 33.48 11.40
C TYR A 37 11.75 32.81 10.18
N ILE A 38 10.96 32.47 9.19
CA ILE A 38 11.39 31.69 8.04
C ILE A 38 11.18 32.51 6.77
N ASN A 39 12.17 32.48 5.89
CA ASN A 39 12.03 33.05 4.57
C ASN A 39 10.91 32.36 3.77
N ALA A 40 10.11 33.09 3.01
CA ALA A 40 9.00 32.57 2.23
C ALA A 40 9.42 31.44 1.27
N MET A 41 10.60 31.56 0.66
CA MET A 41 11.17 30.52 -0.21
C MET A 41 11.38 29.20 0.55
N ARG A 42 11.92 29.26 1.78
CA ARG A 42 12.12 28.08 2.62
C ARG A 42 10.80 27.49 3.12
N GLY A 43 9.80 28.31 3.41
CA GLY A 43 8.44 27.84 3.72
C GLY A 43 7.81 27.07 2.54
N THR A 44 7.98 27.55 1.32
CA THR A 44 7.52 26.86 0.11
C THR A 44 8.27 25.54 -0.09
N MET A 45 9.58 25.51 0.13
CA MET A 45 10.38 24.28 0.07
C MET A 45 9.92 23.24 1.10
N PHE A 46 9.70 23.65 2.35
CA PHE A 46 9.15 22.78 3.39
C PHE A 46 7.84 22.15 2.96
N THR A 47 6.90 22.97 2.44
CA THR A 47 5.62 22.49 1.95
C THR A 47 5.78 21.46 0.83
N SER A 48 6.71 21.70 -0.10
CA SER A 48 7.01 20.76 -1.19
C SER A 48 7.60 19.44 -0.66
N HIS A 49 8.47 19.51 0.33
CA HIS A 49 9.06 18.33 0.93
C HIS A 49 8.04 17.50 1.73
N ILE A 50 7.15 18.14 2.49
CA ILE A 50 6.08 17.44 3.21
C ILE A 50 5.18 16.64 2.26
N LYS A 51 4.90 17.14 1.07
CA LYS A 51 4.14 16.40 0.06
C LYS A 51 4.85 15.17 -0.49
N GLN A 52 6.16 15.14 -0.38
CA GLN A 52 7.02 14.07 -0.90
C GLN A 52 7.54 13.15 0.19
N TYR A 53 7.08 13.30 1.44
CA TYR A 53 7.46 12.40 2.51
C TYR A 53 6.94 11.00 2.25
N LEU A 54 7.85 10.05 2.43
CA LEU A 54 7.52 8.64 2.49
C LEU A 54 7.09 8.29 3.92
N ASN A 55 6.11 7.43 4.03
CA ASN A 55 5.69 6.90 5.32
C ASN A 55 6.78 6.01 5.91
N LEU A 56 7.19 6.30 7.13
CA LEU A 56 8.19 5.51 7.82
C LEU A 56 7.54 4.37 8.61
N LYS A 57 8.18 3.22 8.60
CA LYS A 57 7.77 2.05 9.39
C LYS A 57 7.78 2.34 10.90
N ASN A 58 8.76 3.11 11.36
CA ASN A 58 8.98 3.47 12.76
C ASN A 58 9.03 4.99 12.95
N GLY A 59 8.09 5.72 12.38
CA GLY A 59 7.99 7.17 12.53
C GLY A 59 7.81 7.59 13.98
N LEU A 60 8.33 8.76 14.33
CA LEU A 60 8.12 9.40 15.63
C LEU A 60 7.42 10.73 15.46
N PHE A 61 6.53 11.03 16.38
CA PHE A 61 5.90 12.34 16.43
C PHE A 61 6.95 13.44 16.64
N PRO A 62 6.90 14.54 15.89
CA PRO A 62 7.91 15.59 16.01
C PRO A 62 7.86 16.26 17.39
N LYS A 63 9.04 16.58 17.97
CA LYS A 63 9.12 17.28 19.26
C LYS A 63 8.53 18.69 19.21
N VAL A 64 8.48 19.30 18.02
CA VAL A 64 7.86 20.61 17.81
C VAL A 64 6.85 20.50 16.70
N PHE A 65 5.64 20.84 16.99
CA PHE A 65 4.47 20.63 16.16
C PHE A 65 3.51 21.84 16.22
N THR A 66 2.57 21.88 15.30
CA THR A 66 1.60 22.97 15.16
C THR A 66 0.18 22.58 15.54
N ASN A 67 -0.06 21.34 15.95
CA ASN A 67 -1.36 20.65 16.10
C ASN A 67 -2.07 20.34 14.77
N THR A 68 -1.54 20.75 13.64
CA THR A 68 -2.07 20.33 12.33
C THR A 68 -1.79 18.86 12.06
N GLU A 69 -0.70 18.36 12.63
CA GLU A 69 -0.31 16.96 12.53
C GLU A 69 -1.42 16.00 13.01
N ASN A 70 -2.24 16.42 13.99
CA ASN A 70 -3.36 15.65 14.50
C ASN A 70 -4.54 15.58 13.52
N LEU A 71 -4.59 16.51 12.56
CA LEU A 71 -5.67 16.60 11.56
C LEU A 71 -5.31 15.90 10.25
N VAL A 72 -4.05 15.52 10.06
CA VAL A 72 -3.59 14.93 8.79
C VAL A 72 -4.32 13.63 8.51
N GLY A 73 -4.48 12.79 9.51
CA GLY A 73 -5.10 11.48 9.37
C GLY A 73 -6.55 11.54 8.90
N ASP A 74 -7.36 12.44 9.44
CA ASP A 74 -8.77 12.60 9.06
C ASP A 74 -8.94 13.10 7.61
N ASN A 75 -7.91 13.72 7.04
CA ASN A 75 -7.91 14.36 5.73
C ASN A 75 -6.99 13.66 4.70
N SER A 76 -6.46 12.52 5.07
CA SER A 76 -5.60 11.68 4.23
C SER A 76 -6.11 10.23 4.22
N ASN A 77 -5.44 9.38 3.46
CA ASN A 77 -5.66 7.94 3.52
C ASN A 77 -4.85 7.24 4.62
N GLY A 78 -4.22 8.01 5.51
CA GLY A 78 -3.32 7.49 6.54
C GLY A 78 -3.98 6.62 7.59
N TYR A 79 -5.28 6.85 7.88
CA TYR A 79 -6.09 5.94 8.66
C TYR A 79 -7.56 5.99 8.23
N LYS A 80 -8.31 4.97 8.64
CA LYS A 80 -9.74 4.85 8.37
C LYS A 80 -10.51 4.90 9.69
N ARG A 81 -11.42 5.87 9.80
CA ARG A 81 -12.29 6.07 10.96
C ARG A 81 -13.74 5.89 10.56
N ALA A 82 -14.51 5.20 11.38
CA ALA A 82 -15.94 5.05 11.19
C ALA A 82 -16.65 6.39 11.48
N LYS A 83 -17.30 6.98 10.48
CA LYS A 83 -18.06 8.23 10.65
C LYS A 83 -19.37 8.02 11.40
N HIS A 84 -19.92 6.83 11.32
CA HIS A 84 -21.15 6.37 11.96
C HIS A 84 -20.97 4.93 12.39
N ASP A 85 -21.97 4.39 13.11
CA ASP A 85 -21.99 2.97 13.44
C ASP A 85 -22.16 2.12 12.18
N LEU A 86 -21.14 1.29 11.89
CA LEU A 86 -21.12 0.43 10.73
C LEU A 86 -21.39 -1.01 11.13
N LYS A 87 -22.51 -1.57 10.67
CA LYS A 87 -22.80 -2.99 10.89
C LYS A 87 -22.15 -3.84 9.81
N ILE A 88 -21.36 -4.83 10.19
CA ILE A 88 -20.77 -5.79 9.28
C ILE A 88 -21.84 -6.80 8.86
N ILE A 89 -22.06 -6.93 7.55
CA ILE A 89 -23.09 -7.79 6.97
C ILE A 89 -22.47 -9.09 6.47
N ASN A 90 -21.28 -8.99 5.88
CA ASN A 90 -20.61 -10.13 5.30
C ASN A 90 -19.08 -9.90 5.23
N LYS A 91 -18.33 -10.99 5.19
CA LYS A 91 -16.86 -11.02 5.07
C LYS A 91 -16.49 -11.96 3.93
N VAL A 92 -15.69 -11.50 3.00
CA VAL A 92 -15.22 -12.33 1.88
C VAL A 92 -13.70 -12.31 1.87
N VAL A 93 -13.13 -13.46 2.13
CA VAL A 93 -11.68 -13.66 2.22
C VAL A 93 -11.13 -14.04 0.84
N LYS A 94 -10.01 -13.43 0.45
CA LYS A 94 -9.27 -13.79 -0.75
C LYS A 94 -8.32 -14.94 -0.43
N TYR A 95 -8.30 -15.97 -1.25
CA TYR A 95 -7.45 -17.17 -1.08
C TYR A 95 -7.71 -18.01 0.18
N ASP A 96 -8.93 -17.98 0.70
CA ASP A 96 -9.38 -18.74 1.88
C ASP A 96 -9.07 -20.25 1.79
N SER A 97 -9.10 -20.81 0.57
CA SER A 97 -8.81 -22.22 0.30
C SER A 97 -7.33 -22.57 0.12
N ILE A 98 -6.43 -21.60 0.13
CA ILE A 98 -4.99 -21.78 -0.17
C ILE A 98 -4.12 -21.42 1.01
N ILE A 99 -4.46 -20.34 1.73
CA ILE A 99 -3.63 -19.73 2.77
C ILE A 99 -4.33 -19.84 4.10
N ASP A 100 -3.66 -20.42 5.10
CA ASP A 100 -4.21 -20.62 6.43
C ASP A 100 -4.53 -19.32 7.16
N ASN A 101 -3.77 -18.25 6.89
CA ASN A 101 -4.00 -16.93 7.46
C ASN A 101 -4.07 -15.84 6.37
N PRO A 102 -5.16 -15.78 5.63
CA PRO A 102 -5.30 -14.85 4.53
C PRO A 102 -5.36 -13.40 5.02
N GLN A 103 -4.46 -12.58 4.50
CA GLN A 103 -4.32 -11.18 4.92
C GLN A 103 -5.18 -10.20 4.12
N ILE A 104 -5.85 -10.68 3.06
CA ILE A 104 -6.69 -9.85 2.20
C ILE A 104 -8.13 -10.31 2.29
N TYR A 105 -9.00 -9.43 2.77
CA TYR A 105 -10.43 -9.68 2.79
C TYR A 105 -11.25 -8.40 2.61
N LYS A 106 -12.53 -8.55 2.28
CA LYS A 106 -13.48 -7.45 2.18
C LYS A 106 -14.61 -7.65 3.18
N LEU A 107 -14.89 -6.58 3.94
CA LEU A 107 -16.06 -6.49 4.80
C LEU A 107 -17.12 -5.66 4.11
N PHE A 108 -18.31 -6.22 3.97
CA PHE A 108 -19.49 -5.50 3.53
C PHE A 108 -20.18 -4.91 4.74
N VAL A 109 -20.32 -3.60 4.78
CA VAL A 109 -20.86 -2.86 5.92
C VAL A 109 -22.12 -2.10 5.55
N TYR A 110 -22.97 -1.90 6.54
CA TYR A 110 -24.17 -1.08 6.43
C TYR A 110 -24.15 0.04 7.46
N ASP A 111 -24.17 1.27 6.97
CA ASP A 111 -24.31 2.47 7.78
C ASP A 111 -25.80 2.68 8.09
N LYS A 112 -26.16 2.56 9.37
CA LYS A 112 -27.54 2.70 9.84
C LYS A 112 -28.03 4.15 9.79
N THR A 113 -27.13 5.13 9.82
CA THR A 113 -27.48 6.56 9.85
C THR A 113 -27.78 7.08 8.46
N THR A 114 -26.93 6.73 7.49
CA THR A 114 -27.08 7.17 6.10
C THR A 114 -27.87 6.17 5.23
N HIS A 115 -28.18 5.00 5.77
CA HIS A 115 -28.80 3.87 5.05
C HIS A 115 -28.00 3.45 3.81
N THR A 116 -26.68 3.47 3.93
CA THR A 116 -25.76 3.20 2.82
C THR A 116 -25.00 1.90 3.04
N TYR A 117 -24.95 1.05 2.02
CA TYR A 117 -24.05 -0.10 1.96
C TYR A 117 -22.71 0.32 1.42
N ASP A 118 -21.64 -0.14 2.06
CA ASP A 118 -20.27 0.15 1.68
C ASP A 118 -19.37 -1.08 1.83
N VAL A 119 -18.14 -0.97 1.39
CA VAL A 119 -17.14 -2.04 1.48
C VAL A 119 -15.85 -1.51 2.10
N ILE A 120 -15.32 -2.25 3.05
CA ILE A 120 -14.01 -2.01 3.67
C ILE A 120 -13.08 -3.11 3.18
N GLU A 121 -11.95 -2.74 2.62
CA GLU A 121 -10.91 -3.68 2.22
C GLU A 121 -9.79 -3.68 3.25
N ARG A 122 -9.52 -4.86 3.79
CA ARG A 122 -8.34 -5.13 4.61
C ARG A 122 -7.22 -5.64 3.71
N ARG A 123 -6.06 -5.03 3.82
CA ARG A 123 -4.82 -5.42 3.15
C ARG A 123 -3.61 -5.14 4.06
N PRO A 124 -2.47 -5.81 3.89
CA PRO A 124 -1.31 -5.61 4.76
C PRO A 124 -0.58 -4.30 4.48
N CYS A 125 -0.57 -3.84 3.24
CA CYS A 125 0.08 -2.60 2.81
C CYS A 125 -0.72 -1.92 1.71
N GLU A 126 -0.39 -0.67 1.44
CA GLU A 126 -0.95 0.12 0.34
C GLU A 126 0.19 0.77 -0.44
N SER A 127 0.10 0.69 -1.78
CA SER A 127 0.99 1.41 -2.69
C SER A 127 0.51 2.85 -2.84
N LEU A 128 1.42 3.80 -2.84
CA LEU A 128 1.12 5.23 -3.02
C LEU A 128 1.37 5.67 -4.46
N ALA A 129 2.63 5.75 -4.85
CA ALA A 129 3.05 6.20 -6.16
C ALA A 129 4.40 5.58 -6.49
N GLU A 130 4.59 5.24 -7.76
CA GLU A 130 5.75 4.48 -8.19
C GLU A 130 5.85 3.18 -7.36
N ASN A 131 6.99 2.95 -6.73
CA ASN A 131 7.21 1.76 -5.89
C ASN A 131 7.02 2.04 -4.39
N PHE A 132 6.67 3.26 -3.99
CA PHE A 132 6.54 3.61 -2.58
C PHE A 132 5.18 3.23 -2.01
N GLY A 133 5.19 2.71 -0.78
CA GLY A 133 4.00 2.29 -0.07
C GLY A 133 4.10 2.50 1.43
N PHE A 134 3.14 1.96 2.16
CA PHE A 134 3.15 1.91 3.62
C PHE A 134 2.42 0.68 4.14
N ASP A 135 2.88 0.17 5.27
CA ASP A 135 2.18 -0.89 6.00
C ASP A 135 0.93 -0.38 6.68
N ILE A 136 -0.07 -1.23 6.73
CA ILE A 136 -1.34 -0.96 7.41
C ILE A 136 -1.41 -1.82 8.68
N VAL A 137 -1.62 -1.16 9.82
CA VAL A 137 -1.93 -1.81 11.07
C VAL A 137 -3.41 -2.14 11.08
N ASN A 138 -3.73 -3.43 11.12
CA ASN A 138 -5.07 -3.96 10.98
C ASN A 138 -5.63 -4.59 12.28
N ASP A 139 -4.91 -4.50 13.38
CA ASP A 139 -5.24 -5.19 14.62
C ASP A 139 -6.70 -4.98 15.05
N VAL A 140 -7.17 -3.73 14.93
CA VAL A 140 -8.55 -3.38 15.32
C VAL A 140 -9.58 -3.97 14.37
N ILE A 141 -9.37 -3.90 13.05
CA ILE A 141 -10.35 -4.44 12.08
C ILE A 141 -10.41 -5.96 12.12
N ASP A 142 -9.29 -6.61 12.46
CA ASP A 142 -9.19 -8.07 12.55
C ASP A 142 -9.97 -8.65 13.76
N GLU A 143 -10.33 -7.81 14.76
CA GLU A 143 -11.17 -8.21 15.90
C GLU A 143 -12.66 -8.30 15.56
N PHE A 144 -13.11 -7.72 14.46
CA PHE A 144 -14.52 -7.67 14.09
C PHE A 144 -14.91 -8.80 13.13
N ASP A 145 -16.09 -9.37 13.38
CA ASP A 145 -16.67 -10.41 12.54
C ASP A 145 -18.08 -10.07 12.03
N VAL A 146 -18.65 -10.93 11.21
CA VAL A 146 -19.98 -10.75 10.62
C VAL A 146 -21.04 -10.66 11.71
N GLY A 147 -21.79 -9.56 11.70
CA GLY A 147 -22.82 -9.24 12.67
C GLY A 147 -22.42 -8.15 13.66
N ASP A 148 -21.12 -7.93 13.86
CA ASP A 148 -20.60 -6.91 14.75
C ASP A 148 -20.83 -5.50 14.21
N ILE A 149 -20.66 -4.53 15.10
CA ILE A 149 -20.82 -3.11 14.80
C ILE A 149 -19.50 -2.42 15.11
N ILE A 150 -18.90 -1.81 14.09
CA ILE A 150 -17.78 -0.89 14.28
C ILE A 150 -18.39 0.43 14.78
N PRO A 151 -18.10 0.85 16.02
CA PRO A 151 -18.73 2.04 16.60
C PRO A 151 -18.26 3.31 15.91
N LYS A 152 -19.09 4.33 15.97
CA LYS A 152 -18.76 5.67 15.49
C LYS A 152 -17.45 6.15 16.12
N ASP A 153 -16.66 6.90 15.35
CA ASP A 153 -15.38 7.48 15.71
C ASP A 153 -14.23 6.46 15.98
N GLN A 154 -14.51 5.15 15.85
CA GLN A 154 -13.49 4.11 15.93
C GLN A 154 -12.57 4.18 14.73
N VAL A 155 -11.25 4.30 14.96
CA VAL A 155 -10.23 4.05 13.95
C VAL A 155 -10.04 2.53 13.85
N TYR A 156 -10.30 1.97 12.69
CA TYR A 156 -10.26 0.52 12.49
C TYR A 156 -9.07 0.04 11.64
N MET A 157 -8.41 0.94 10.92
CA MET A 157 -7.15 0.70 10.21
C MET A 157 -6.32 1.97 10.23
N LYS A 158 -5.00 1.86 10.35
CA LYS A 158 -4.08 2.99 10.27
C LYS A 158 -2.75 2.59 9.62
N SER A 159 -2.07 3.55 9.00
CA SER A 159 -0.71 3.35 8.55
C SER A 159 0.26 3.37 9.75
N THR A 160 1.41 2.75 9.61
CA THR A 160 2.48 2.76 10.62
C THR A 160 3.03 4.17 10.93
N SER A 161 2.70 5.16 10.10
CA SER A 161 3.05 6.56 10.34
C SER A 161 2.14 7.28 11.33
N TYR A 162 1.18 6.60 11.95
CA TYR A 162 0.32 7.16 13.00
C TYR A 162 0.56 6.45 14.31
N ASP A 163 0.77 7.23 15.37
CA ASP A 163 0.91 6.70 16.72
C ASP A 163 -0.43 6.23 17.31
N GLU A 164 -0.43 5.84 18.60
CA GLU A 164 -1.63 5.38 19.28
C GLU A 164 -2.67 6.48 19.45
N ASP A 165 -2.23 7.73 19.56
CA ASP A 165 -3.09 8.92 19.67
C ASP A 165 -3.54 9.47 18.30
N MET A 166 -3.27 8.76 17.21
CA MET A 166 -3.55 9.14 15.83
C MET A 166 -2.83 10.41 15.37
N ASN A 167 -1.69 10.73 15.98
CA ASN A 167 -0.85 11.83 15.53
C ASN A 167 0.07 11.39 14.39
N TYR A 168 0.27 12.25 13.43
CA TYR A 168 1.12 11.97 12.27
C TYR A 168 2.61 11.98 12.62
N SER A 169 3.20 10.79 12.65
CA SER A 169 4.59 10.50 13.02
C SER A 169 5.44 10.34 11.75
N TYR A 170 5.80 11.46 11.12
CA TYR A 170 6.36 11.49 9.77
C TYR A 170 7.89 11.54 9.69
N GLY A 171 8.59 11.36 10.78
CA GLY A 171 10.05 11.46 10.81
C GLY A 171 10.67 10.76 12.02
N ARG A 172 11.93 11.07 12.28
CA ARG A 172 12.69 10.61 13.43
C ARG A 172 13.26 11.82 14.18
N ASN A 173 13.22 11.78 15.50
CA ASN A 173 13.83 12.80 16.33
C ASN A 173 15.30 12.43 16.58
N VAL A 174 16.22 13.21 16.03
CA VAL A 174 17.65 12.93 16.07
C VAL A 174 18.44 14.14 16.57
N THR A 175 19.62 13.90 17.11
CA THR A 175 20.58 14.96 17.40
C THR A 175 21.34 15.29 16.12
N VAL A 176 21.32 16.57 15.72
CA VAL A 176 22.00 17.06 14.52
C VAL A 176 23.18 17.93 14.94
N ALA A 177 24.33 17.70 14.30
CA ALA A 177 25.50 18.55 14.43
C ALA A 177 25.83 19.19 13.08
N TYR A 178 26.17 20.46 13.09
CA TYR A 178 26.75 21.14 11.93
C TYR A 178 28.27 21.04 12.02
N THR A 179 28.86 20.48 10.99
CA THR A 179 30.30 20.29 10.93
C THR A 179 30.81 20.42 9.50
N LEU A 180 32.08 20.72 9.38
CA LEU A 180 32.79 20.59 8.12
C LEU A 180 33.27 19.16 7.98
N ASP A 181 32.88 18.49 6.93
CA ASP A 181 33.28 17.12 6.66
C ASP A 181 33.82 17.00 5.23
N PRO A 182 35.03 16.40 5.05
CA PRO A 182 35.65 16.27 3.74
C PRO A 182 34.92 15.31 2.81
N PHE A 183 34.02 14.49 3.33
CA PHE A 183 33.24 13.51 2.56
C PHE A 183 31.87 14.02 2.14
N SER A 184 31.47 15.21 2.60
CA SER A 184 30.19 15.83 2.24
C SER A 184 30.41 17.03 1.31
N SER A 185 29.50 17.24 0.38
CA SER A 185 29.41 18.47 -0.42
C SER A 185 28.21 19.31 0.06
N GLU A 186 27.93 20.41 -0.61
CA GLU A 186 26.84 21.33 -0.27
C GLU A 186 25.52 20.58 0.04
N ASP A 187 24.88 21.00 1.11
CA ASP A 187 23.57 20.51 1.56
C ASP A 187 23.53 19.00 1.88
N ALA A 188 24.66 18.35 2.05
CA ALA A 188 24.74 16.94 2.37
C ALA A 188 24.54 16.66 3.86
N ALA A 189 24.02 15.46 4.15
CA ALA A 189 23.92 14.93 5.49
C ALA A 189 24.70 13.62 5.60
N ILE A 190 25.43 13.43 6.71
CA ILE A 190 26.06 12.17 7.05
C ILE A 190 25.20 11.50 8.11
N ALA A 191 24.80 10.27 7.83
CA ALA A 191 24.00 9.47 8.73
C ALA A 191 24.74 8.19 9.12
N SER A 192 24.54 7.70 10.34
CA SER A 192 25.07 6.39 10.74
C SER A 192 24.30 5.27 10.05
N GLU A 193 24.95 4.13 9.88
CA GLU A 193 24.29 2.95 9.29
C GLU A 193 23.09 2.50 10.12
N SER A 194 23.18 2.53 11.45
CA SER A 194 22.06 2.19 12.32
C SER A 194 20.88 3.14 12.14
N PHE A 195 21.13 4.44 12.00
CA PHE A 195 20.06 5.40 11.70
C PHE A 195 19.43 5.13 10.34
N CYS A 196 20.23 4.78 9.33
CA CYS A 196 19.70 4.45 7.99
C CYS A 196 18.76 3.23 8.02
N LYS A 197 19.10 2.22 8.82
CA LYS A 197 18.24 1.05 9.03
C LYS A 197 16.95 1.39 9.80
N ASP A 198 17.02 2.29 10.76
CA ASP A 198 15.85 2.76 11.50
C ASP A 198 14.95 3.69 10.65
N PHE A 199 15.54 4.37 9.67
CA PHE A 199 14.85 5.29 8.78
C PHE A 199 14.40 4.56 7.52
N THR A 200 13.48 3.62 7.71
CA THR A 200 13.02 2.69 6.69
C THR A 200 11.59 3.01 6.28
N SER A 201 11.37 3.12 4.99
CA SER A 201 10.06 3.13 4.33
C SER A 201 9.77 1.74 3.75
N ILE A 202 8.64 1.61 3.07
CA ILE A 202 8.24 0.39 2.39
C ILE A 202 8.13 0.66 0.91
N GLU A 203 8.61 -0.26 0.12
CA GLU A 203 8.39 -0.30 -1.31
C GLU A 203 7.53 -1.50 -1.67
N THR A 204 6.63 -1.29 -2.64
CA THR A 204 5.78 -2.33 -3.22
C THR A 204 5.93 -2.28 -4.73
N GLU A 205 6.06 -3.42 -5.37
CA GLU A 205 6.21 -3.52 -6.81
C GLU A 205 5.28 -4.59 -7.37
N ASP A 206 4.70 -4.31 -8.54
CA ASP A 206 3.91 -5.28 -9.29
C ASP A 206 4.75 -5.85 -10.42
N ILE A 207 5.19 -7.08 -10.26
CA ILE A 207 5.97 -7.80 -11.27
C ILE A 207 5.00 -8.56 -12.16
N THR A 208 5.02 -8.21 -13.44
CA THR A 208 4.10 -8.77 -14.44
C THR A 208 4.79 -9.85 -15.27
N VAL A 209 4.25 -11.05 -15.23
CA VAL A 209 4.71 -12.21 -16.02
C VAL A 209 3.67 -12.52 -17.09
N ASN A 210 4.04 -12.41 -18.36
CA ASN A 210 3.17 -12.70 -19.49
C ASN A 210 3.52 -14.07 -20.09
N LEU A 211 2.54 -14.96 -20.21
CA LEU A 211 2.68 -16.28 -20.77
C LEU A 211 1.80 -16.41 -22.03
N ASN A 212 2.40 -16.91 -23.10
CA ASN A 212 1.70 -17.30 -24.31
C ASN A 212 1.48 -18.82 -24.30
N GLY A 213 0.68 -19.37 -25.20
CA GLY A 213 0.30 -20.77 -25.20
C GLY A 213 1.44 -21.80 -25.26
N ASN A 214 2.64 -21.34 -25.63
CA ASN A 214 3.85 -22.16 -25.64
C ASN A 214 4.83 -21.86 -24.52
N ASP A 215 4.48 -20.93 -23.63
CA ASP A 215 5.32 -20.55 -22.49
C ASP A 215 4.84 -21.25 -21.22
N TYR A 216 5.77 -21.70 -20.40
CA TYR A 216 5.50 -22.30 -19.10
C TYR A 216 6.51 -21.83 -18.05
N LEU A 217 6.09 -21.83 -16.80
CA LEU A 217 6.96 -21.50 -15.67
C LEU A 217 7.75 -22.73 -15.22
N LEU A 218 8.97 -22.49 -14.74
CA LEU A 218 9.81 -23.54 -14.16
C LEU A 218 9.44 -23.79 -12.69
N ASN A 219 9.56 -25.02 -12.26
CA ASN A 219 9.31 -25.47 -10.88
C ASN A 219 10.49 -25.13 -9.96
N LEU A 220 10.77 -23.87 -9.72
CA LEU A 220 11.97 -23.43 -9.00
C LEU A 220 11.87 -23.68 -7.48
N TYR A 221 10.69 -23.75 -6.92
CA TYR A 221 10.42 -23.82 -5.48
C TYR A 221 9.80 -25.16 -5.08
N GLY A 222 9.77 -25.42 -3.78
CA GLY A 222 9.22 -26.65 -3.22
C GLY A 222 10.14 -27.86 -3.32
N GLU A 223 9.71 -28.96 -2.72
CA GLU A 223 10.45 -30.23 -2.73
C GLU A 223 9.50 -31.43 -2.97
N LYS A 224 10.06 -32.44 -3.59
CA LYS A 224 9.60 -33.82 -3.84
C LYS A 224 8.18 -34.06 -4.34
N ASP A 225 7.14 -33.50 -3.76
CA ASP A 225 5.75 -33.77 -4.19
C ASP A 225 4.90 -32.49 -4.27
N GLU A 226 5.46 -31.35 -3.88
CA GLU A 226 4.82 -30.04 -3.94
C GLU A 226 5.73 -29.01 -4.60
N TYR A 227 5.95 -29.17 -5.90
CA TYR A 227 6.68 -28.18 -6.67
C TYR A 227 5.83 -26.94 -6.90
N LYS A 228 6.50 -25.77 -6.75
CA LYS A 228 5.90 -24.45 -6.97
C LYS A 228 6.68 -23.70 -8.03
N VAL A 229 5.98 -22.96 -8.84
CA VAL A 229 6.58 -22.10 -9.90
C VAL A 229 6.92 -20.71 -9.41
N ILE A 230 6.22 -20.25 -8.35
CA ILE A 230 6.42 -18.99 -7.64
C ILE A 230 6.30 -19.25 -6.13
N PRO A 231 6.88 -18.43 -5.26
CA PRO A 231 6.61 -18.50 -3.82
C PRO A 231 5.14 -18.22 -3.54
N ASP A 232 4.61 -18.78 -2.47
CA ASP A 232 3.24 -18.49 -2.03
C ASP A 232 3.15 -17.14 -1.33
N ILE A 233 1.92 -16.61 -1.22
CA ILE A 233 1.65 -15.35 -0.52
C ILE A 233 2.08 -15.48 0.94
N GLY A 234 2.85 -14.47 1.42
CA GLY A 234 3.45 -14.43 2.74
C GLY A 234 4.83 -15.09 2.83
N GLU A 235 5.29 -15.76 1.76
CA GLU A 235 6.67 -16.25 1.68
C GLU A 235 7.62 -15.15 1.23
N PHE A 236 8.87 -15.23 1.70
CA PHE A 236 9.94 -14.33 1.29
C PHE A 236 10.77 -14.99 0.19
N THR A 237 11.21 -14.18 -0.75
CA THR A 237 12.09 -14.61 -1.84
C THR A 237 13.25 -13.64 -2.03
N SER A 238 14.31 -14.11 -2.64
CA SER A 238 15.49 -13.31 -2.98
C SER A 238 16.02 -13.73 -4.34
N ASP A 239 16.53 -12.76 -5.09
CA ASP A 239 17.17 -12.86 -6.38
C ASP A 239 16.22 -13.28 -7.53
N ILE A 240 15.65 -14.48 -7.52
CA ILE A 240 14.79 -14.98 -8.60
C ILE A 240 13.39 -15.18 -8.08
N LEU A 241 12.41 -14.51 -8.71
CA LEU A 241 10.99 -14.70 -8.41
C LEU A 241 10.43 -15.90 -9.18
N CYS A 242 10.65 -15.95 -10.47
CA CYS A 242 10.26 -17.07 -11.32
C CYS A 242 11.03 -17.04 -12.64
N ALA A 243 10.94 -18.12 -13.40
CA ALA A 243 11.50 -18.16 -14.75
C ALA A 243 10.51 -18.83 -15.70
N SER A 244 10.38 -18.28 -16.91
CA SER A 244 9.56 -18.86 -17.98
C SER A 244 10.42 -19.35 -19.13
N ARG A 245 10.00 -20.47 -19.70
CA ARG A 245 10.63 -21.10 -20.86
C ARG A 245 9.63 -21.27 -21.98
N ARG A 246 10.06 -21.03 -23.20
CA ARG A 246 9.28 -21.29 -24.39
C ARG A 246 9.53 -22.70 -24.92
N GLN A 247 8.47 -23.45 -25.17
CA GLN A 247 8.55 -24.79 -25.76
C GLN A 247 7.75 -24.86 -27.06
N PHE A 248 8.38 -25.34 -28.11
CA PHE A 248 7.72 -25.47 -29.43
C PHE A 248 6.83 -26.71 -29.53
N ASN A 249 7.04 -27.70 -28.67
CA ASN A 249 6.24 -28.91 -28.63
C ASN A 249 5.79 -29.21 -27.21
N ASN A 250 4.54 -28.85 -26.91
CA ASN A 250 3.96 -29.01 -25.57
C ASN A 250 3.80 -30.50 -25.15
N GLN A 251 3.77 -31.44 -26.10
CA GLN A 251 3.67 -32.87 -25.77
C GLN A 251 4.92 -33.37 -25.03
N LEU A 252 6.07 -32.81 -25.31
CA LEU A 252 7.30 -33.19 -24.61
C LEU A 252 7.30 -32.77 -23.14
N LEU A 253 6.52 -31.75 -22.74
CA LEU A 253 6.45 -31.30 -21.35
C LEU A 253 5.81 -32.35 -20.44
N TYR A 254 4.89 -33.18 -20.97
CA TYR A 254 4.24 -34.23 -20.20
C TYR A 254 5.19 -35.42 -19.90
N ASP A 255 6.27 -35.53 -20.67
CA ASP A 255 7.25 -36.59 -20.50
C ASP A 255 8.42 -36.20 -19.57
N PHE A 256 8.55 -34.90 -19.22
CA PHE A 256 9.57 -34.43 -18.31
C PHE A 256 9.21 -34.75 -16.85
N LYS A 257 10.22 -35.16 -16.09
CA LYS A 257 10.09 -35.24 -14.63
C LYS A 257 10.03 -33.83 -14.05
N GLU A 258 9.16 -33.61 -13.09
CA GLU A 258 9.04 -32.32 -12.40
C GLU A 258 10.38 -31.76 -11.90
N SER A 259 11.27 -32.65 -11.45
CA SER A 259 12.62 -32.31 -11.00
C SER A 259 13.53 -31.78 -12.13
N SER A 260 13.28 -32.13 -13.38
CA SER A 260 14.07 -31.64 -14.52
C SER A 260 13.65 -30.24 -15.00
N LEU A 261 12.51 -29.74 -14.53
CA LEU A 261 12.01 -28.41 -14.83
C LEU A 261 12.51 -27.35 -13.83
N ARG A 262 13.57 -27.62 -13.08
CA ARG A 262 14.14 -26.71 -12.07
C ARG A 262 15.39 -25.96 -12.54
N GLU A 263 16.02 -26.40 -13.61
CA GLU A 263 17.24 -25.78 -14.11
C GLU A 263 16.92 -24.64 -15.06
N ILE A 264 17.48 -23.48 -14.76
CA ILE A 264 17.40 -22.29 -15.63
C ILE A 264 18.46 -22.41 -16.70
N HIS A 265 18.08 -22.25 -17.96
CA HIS A 265 18.97 -22.28 -19.11
C HIS A 265 19.17 -20.89 -19.73
N GLU A 266 20.23 -20.75 -20.53
CA GLU A 266 20.37 -19.58 -21.40
C GLU A 266 19.19 -19.49 -22.37
N GLY A 267 18.52 -18.33 -22.38
CA GLY A 267 17.33 -18.08 -23.20
C GLY A 267 16.01 -18.21 -22.46
N ASP A 268 16.01 -18.62 -21.19
CA ASP A 268 14.82 -18.49 -20.33
C ASP A 268 14.61 -17.02 -19.94
N ASN A 269 13.35 -16.61 -19.83
CA ASN A 269 13.02 -15.31 -19.27
C ASN A 269 12.99 -15.42 -17.74
N VAL A 270 13.92 -14.77 -17.08
CA VAL A 270 14.03 -14.77 -15.61
C VAL A 270 13.53 -13.46 -15.06
N TYR A 271 12.63 -13.53 -14.08
CA TYR A 271 12.11 -12.40 -13.34
C TYR A 271 12.82 -12.32 -12.00
N TYR A 272 13.41 -11.17 -11.74
CA TYR A 272 14.23 -10.94 -10.56
C TYR A 272 13.48 -10.08 -9.55
N VAL A 273 13.84 -10.27 -8.30
CA VAL A 273 13.47 -9.44 -7.16
C VAL A 273 14.72 -9.00 -6.42
N ASP A 274 14.59 -7.95 -5.65
CA ASP A 274 15.66 -7.57 -4.71
C ASP A 274 15.72 -8.57 -3.54
N LYS A 275 16.56 -8.27 -2.57
CA LYS A 275 16.73 -9.16 -1.41
C LYS A 275 15.54 -9.07 -0.46
N GLU A 276 15.11 -10.22 0.01
CA GLU A 276 14.12 -10.35 1.08
C GLU A 276 12.78 -9.64 0.77
N GLU A 277 12.22 -9.93 -0.38
CA GLU A 277 10.88 -9.44 -0.74
C GLU A 277 9.80 -10.44 -0.34
N GLU A 278 8.72 -9.93 0.26
CA GLU A 278 7.54 -10.69 0.65
C GLU A 278 6.51 -10.68 -0.48
N ILE A 279 5.93 -11.84 -0.79
CA ILE A 279 4.82 -11.93 -1.74
C ILE A 279 3.53 -11.50 -1.02
N VAL A 280 2.94 -10.40 -1.45
CA VAL A 280 1.72 -9.84 -0.85
C VAL A 280 0.46 -10.32 -1.54
N ASP A 281 0.47 -10.35 -2.87
CA ASP A 281 -0.68 -10.73 -3.68
C ASP A 281 -0.25 -11.37 -5.00
N ILE A 282 -1.10 -12.28 -5.50
CA ILE A 282 -0.93 -12.91 -6.82
C ILE A 282 -2.26 -12.79 -7.55
N THR A 283 -2.31 -12.01 -8.60
CA THR A 283 -3.51 -11.86 -9.43
C THR A 283 -3.28 -12.45 -10.81
N ILE A 284 -4.15 -13.35 -11.24
CA ILE A 284 -4.03 -14.05 -12.51
C ILE A 284 -5.15 -13.62 -13.45
N TYR A 285 -4.76 -13.18 -14.64
CA TYR A 285 -5.67 -12.88 -15.75
C TYR A 285 -5.48 -13.95 -16.83
N SER A 286 -6.55 -14.65 -17.19
CA SER A 286 -6.51 -15.70 -18.23
C SER A 286 -7.45 -15.38 -19.37
N ASN A 287 -6.95 -15.51 -20.60
CA ASN A 287 -7.74 -15.44 -21.84
C ASN A 287 -8.15 -16.83 -22.34
N VAL A 288 -7.74 -17.89 -21.64
CA VAL A 288 -8.03 -19.28 -21.97
C VAL A 288 -9.00 -19.84 -20.94
N SER A 289 -10.10 -20.44 -21.41
CA SER A 289 -11.14 -21.00 -20.53
C SER A 289 -10.80 -22.39 -20.00
N ASP A 290 -10.15 -23.21 -20.82
CA ASP A 290 -9.83 -24.61 -20.48
C ASP A 290 -8.32 -24.82 -20.48
N ILE A 291 -7.71 -24.69 -19.28
CA ILE A 291 -6.29 -24.93 -19.10
C ILE A 291 -6.15 -26.34 -18.49
N ALA A 292 -5.52 -27.25 -19.24
CA ALA A 292 -5.21 -28.58 -18.73
C ALA A 292 -4.23 -28.49 -17.53
N GLU A 293 -4.53 -29.20 -16.44
CA GLU A 293 -3.66 -29.22 -15.28
C GLU A 293 -2.37 -30.01 -15.58
N THR A 294 -1.24 -29.40 -15.27
CA THR A 294 0.11 -29.95 -15.42
C THR A 294 0.91 -29.67 -14.16
N SER A 295 2.04 -30.32 -13.99
CA SER A 295 2.94 -30.11 -12.83
C SER A 295 3.46 -28.68 -12.72
N PHE A 296 3.60 -27.97 -13.83
CA PHE A 296 4.13 -26.61 -13.89
C PHE A 296 3.05 -25.51 -13.87
N ASN A 297 1.76 -25.84 -13.86
CA ASN A 297 0.69 -24.86 -13.75
C ASN A 297 -0.30 -25.14 -12.60
N ARG A 298 -0.15 -26.25 -11.89
CA ARG A 298 -1.04 -26.68 -10.80
C ARG A 298 -1.23 -25.59 -9.75
N GLN A 299 -0.14 -24.93 -9.33
CA GLN A 299 -0.21 -23.84 -8.37
C GLN A 299 -1.00 -22.67 -8.93
N LEU A 300 -0.74 -22.24 -10.17
CA LEU A 300 -1.44 -21.13 -10.82
C LEU A 300 -2.94 -21.41 -10.94
N LEU A 301 -3.31 -22.65 -11.27
CA LEU A 301 -4.73 -23.05 -11.36
C LEU A 301 -5.42 -23.03 -10.01
N LYS A 302 -4.72 -23.39 -8.92
CA LYS A 302 -5.27 -23.23 -7.56
C LYS A 302 -5.57 -21.76 -7.26
N TYR A 303 -4.62 -20.85 -7.53
CA TYR A 303 -4.82 -19.40 -7.34
C TYR A 303 -5.94 -18.85 -8.23
N LEU A 304 -5.99 -19.22 -9.49
CA LEU A 304 -7.05 -18.81 -10.42
C LEU A 304 -8.44 -19.27 -9.94
N LYS A 305 -8.55 -20.50 -9.49
CA LYS A 305 -9.80 -21.06 -8.94
C LYS A 305 -10.24 -20.31 -7.68
N ALA A 306 -9.33 -20.10 -6.73
CA ALA A 306 -9.63 -19.35 -5.51
C ALA A 306 -10.02 -17.89 -5.81
N GLN A 307 -9.36 -17.26 -6.76
CA GLN A 307 -9.69 -15.91 -7.23
C GLN A 307 -11.09 -15.86 -7.86
N ASN A 308 -11.44 -16.84 -8.69
CA ASN A 308 -12.78 -16.92 -9.30
C ASN A 308 -13.87 -17.14 -8.23
N GLU A 309 -13.63 -18.01 -7.24
CA GLU A 309 -14.54 -18.21 -6.11
C GLU A 309 -14.73 -16.92 -5.29
N TYR A 310 -13.65 -16.17 -5.05
CA TYR A 310 -13.68 -14.90 -4.38
C TYR A 310 -14.56 -13.88 -5.13
N TYR A 311 -14.32 -13.69 -6.43
CA TYR A 311 -15.12 -12.76 -7.24
C TYR A 311 -16.56 -13.21 -7.39
N LEU A 312 -16.84 -14.52 -7.43
CA LEU A 312 -18.20 -15.05 -7.45
C LEU A 312 -18.97 -14.70 -6.17
N LYS A 313 -18.35 -14.90 -5.00
CA LYS A 313 -18.93 -14.51 -3.70
C LYS A 313 -19.23 -13.00 -3.68
N ILE A 314 -18.26 -12.17 -4.09
CA ILE A 314 -18.43 -10.71 -4.18
C ILE A 314 -19.60 -10.33 -5.10
N TYR A 315 -19.62 -10.89 -6.32
CA TYR A 315 -20.69 -10.60 -7.30
C TYR A 315 -22.07 -10.92 -6.73
N GLN A 316 -22.21 -12.08 -6.09
CA GLN A 316 -23.49 -12.50 -5.50
C GLN A 316 -23.94 -11.55 -4.38
N ILE A 317 -23.04 -11.13 -3.51
CA ILE A 317 -23.33 -10.21 -2.40
C ILE A 317 -23.70 -8.83 -2.96
N CYS A 318 -22.88 -8.27 -3.86
CA CYS A 318 -23.14 -6.98 -4.47
C CYS A 318 -24.48 -6.97 -5.24
N LYS A 319 -24.80 -8.05 -5.96
CA LYS A 319 -26.06 -8.19 -6.66
C LYS A 319 -27.24 -8.15 -5.70
N LYS A 320 -27.21 -8.93 -4.60
CA LYS A 320 -28.25 -8.92 -3.57
C LYS A 320 -28.45 -7.53 -2.96
N ILE A 321 -27.35 -6.81 -2.66
CA ILE A 321 -27.43 -5.44 -2.12
C ILE A 321 -28.07 -4.50 -3.14
N ARG A 322 -27.66 -4.56 -4.42
CA ARG A 322 -28.22 -3.70 -5.47
C ARG A 322 -29.71 -3.96 -5.71
N ASP A 323 -30.13 -5.22 -5.71
CA ASP A 323 -31.54 -5.58 -5.87
C ASP A 323 -32.36 -5.09 -4.69
N LYS A 324 -31.87 -5.23 -3.45
CA LYS A 324 -32.49 -4.69 -2.24
C LYS A 324 -32.62 -3.16 -2.28
N CYS A 325 -31.57 -2.46 -2.72
CA CYS A 325 -31.61 -1.00 -2.87
C CYS A 325 -32.65 -0.55 -3.91
N LYS A 326 -32.83 -1.29 -5.00
CA LYS A 326 -33.89 -1.02 -5.99
C LYS A 326 -35.30 -1.20 -5.41
N GLU A 327 -35.51 -2.25 -4.61
CA GLU A 327 -36.79 -2.56 -3.97
C GLU A 327 -37.17 -1.55 -2.88
N SER A 328 -36.17 -0.87 -2.31
CA SER A 328 -36.37 0.11 -1.22
C SER A 328 -36.88 1.49 -1.64
N ASP A 329 -37.18 1.71 -2.92
CA ASP A 329 -37.61 3.00 -3.49
C ASP A 329 -36.68 4.18 -3.11
N GLY A 330 -35.37 3.95 -3.13
CA GLY A 330 -34.33 4.96 -2.86
C GLY A 330 -34.07 5.27 -1.38
N LYS A 331 -34.68 4.52 -0.46
CA LYS A 331 -34.41 4.64 0.99
C LYS A 331 -33.05 4.07 1.35
N GLU A 332 -32.66 2.97 0.73
CA GLU A 332 -31.33 2.36 0.89
C GLU A 332 -30.46 2.68 -0.32
N LYS A 333 -29.18 2.92 -0.09
CA LYS A 333 -28.19 3.30 -1.11
C LYS A 333 -26.95 2.42 -0.98
N TYR A 334 -26.09 2.46 -1.98
CA TYR A 334 -24.78 1.83 -1.96
C TYR A 334 -23.70 2.81 -2.44
N SER A 335 -22.46 2.62 -1.96
CA SER A 335 -21.33 3.46 -2.30
C SER A 335 -20.85 3.27 -3.74
N ARG A 336 -20.03 4.21 -4.23
CA ARG A 336 -19.36 4.08 -5.53
C ARG A 336 -18.36 2.94 -5.53
N GLU A 337 -17.71 2.71 -4.42
CA GLU A 337 -16.75 1.63 -4.20
C GLU A 337 -17.41 0.27 -4.39
N LEU A 338 -18.62 0.10 -3.85
CA LEU A 338 -19.41 -1.12 -4.02
C LEU A 338 -19.85 -1.31 -5.48
N ASP A 339 -20.24 -0.24 -6.17
CA ASP A 339 -20.60 -0.30 -7.60
C ASP A 339 -19.41 -0.65 -8.49
N TYR A 340 -18.26 -0.05 -8.20
CA TYR A 340 -17.00 -0.39 -8.87
C TYR A 340 -16.63 -1.86 -8.65
N LEU A 341 -16.72 -2.33 -7.40
CA LEU A 341 -16.42 -3.72 -7.04
C LEU A 341 -17.34 -4.71 -7.75
N TYR A 342 -18.64 -4.39 -7.84
CA TYR A 342 -19.59 -5.19 -8.63
C TYR A 342 -19.19 -5.30 -10.09
N SER A 343 -18.85 -4.16 -10.70
CA SER A 343 -18.45 -4.10 -12.12
C SER A 343 -17.17 -4.88 -12.36
N ARG A 344 -16.19 -4.77 -11.46
CA ARG A 344 -14.93 -5.51 -11.53
C ARG A 344 -15.14 -7.01 -11.34
N ALA A 345 -15.95 -7.43 -10.36
CA ALA A 345 -16.28 -8.83 -10.15
C ALA A 345 -17.00 -9.43 -11.37
N LYS A 346 -17.94 -8.69 -11.98
CA LYS A 346 -18.60 -9.10 -13.22
C LYS A 346 -17.60 -9.29 -14.36
N LEU A 347 -16.61 -8.39 -14.47
CA LEU A 347 -15.58 -8.48 -15.50
C LEU A 347 -14.72 -9.74 -15.34
N PHE A 348 -14.32 -10.06 -14.11
CA PHE A 348 -13.54 -11.29 -13.82
C PHE A 348 -14.29 -12.58 -14.10
N LEU A 349 -15.61 -12.57 -13.95
CA LEU A 349 -16.46 -13.75 -14.17
C LEU A 349 -16.94 -13.89 -15.62
N ASP A 350 -16.71 -12.88 -16.45
CA ASP A 350 -17.12 -12.88 -17.86
C ASP A 350 -16.06 -13.62 -18.71
N THR A 351 -16.30 -14.90 -18.94
CA THR A 351 -15.41 -15.79 -19.70
C THR A 351 -15.31 -15.44 -21.19
N ASP A 352 -16.26 -14.67 -21.71
CA ASP A 352 -16.27 -14.25 -23.12
C ASP A 352 -15.41 -13.01 -23.37
N LYS A 353 -15.03 -12.31 -22.31
CA LYS A 353 -14.14 -11.15 -22.41
C LYS A 353 -12.69 -11.58 -22.38
N LYS A 354 -11.97 -11.17 -23.40
CA LYS A 354 -10.52 -11.22 -23.40
C LYS A 354 -9.96 -10.02 -22.66
N TRP A 355 -8.98 -10.26 -21.81
CA TRP A 355 -8.19 -9.22 -21.16
C TRP A 355 -7.23 -8.63 -22.20
N VAL A 356 -7.73 -7.68 -22.98
CA VAL A 356 -6.93 -6.93 -23.94
C VAL A 356 -6.79 -5.54 -23.35
N ASP A 357 -5.66 -5.27 -22.73
CA ASP A 357 -5.26 -3.90 -22.50
C ASP A 357 -4.33 -3.51 -23.65
N ALA A 358 -4.65 -2.40 -24.31
CA ALA A 358 -4.10 -2.03 -25.62
C ALA A 358 -2.57 -1.97 -25.67
N ASP A 359 -1.90 -1.86 -24.51
CA ASP A 359 -0.45 -1.71 -24.42
C ASP A 359 0.26 -2.83 -23.62
N GLN A 360 -0.45 -3.75 -22.97
CA GLN A 360 0.19 -4.59 -21.96
C GLN A 360 -0.08 -6.09 -22.04
N PHE A 361 -1.20 -6.55 -22.58
CA PHE A 361 -1.51 -7.98 -22.56
C PHE A 361 -2.18 -8.49 -23.81
N SER A 362 -1.43 -9.27 -24.60
CA SER A 362 -1.95 -10.00 -25.79
C SER A 362 -1.77 -11.51 -25.67
N GLY A 363 -1.26 -12.02 -24.55
CA GLY A 363 -0.98 -13.43 -24.33
C GLY A 363 -2.19 -14.23 -23.83
N ASP A 364 -1.94 -15.49 -23.50
CA ASP A 364 -2.95 -16.40 -22.97
C ASP A 364 -3.17 -16.24 -21.47
N MET A 365 -2.11 -15.93 -20.73
CA MET A 365 -2.16 -15.71 -19.28
C MET A 365 -1.19 -14.60 -18.87
N GLN A 366 -1.65 -13.76 -17.95
CA GLN A 366 -0.82 -12.76 -17.27
C GLN A 366 -0.91 -12.99 -15.76
N ILE A 367 0.24 -13.01 -15.11
CA ILE A 367 0.35 -13.14 -13.66
C ILE A 367 0.95 -11.85 -13.14
N VAL A 368 0.24 -11.17 -12.26
CA VAL A 368 0.71 -9.98 -11.56
C VAL A 368 1.01 -10.37 -10.12
N ILE A 369 2.27 -10.28 -9.74
CA ILE A 369 2.76 -10.64 -8.42
C ILE A 369 3.15 -9.34 -7.73
N THR A 370 2.42 -9.01 -6.66
CA THR A 370 2.73 -7.86 -5.83
C THR A 370 3.73 -8.27 -4.76
N VAL A 371 4.88 -7.66 -4.78
CA VAL A 371 5.95 -7.86 -3.79
C VAL A 371 6.10 -6.64 -2.90
N ARG A 372 6.58 -6.83 -1.68
CA ARG A 372 6.81 -5.81 -0.67
C ARG A 372 8.18 -5.98 -0.05
N ARG A 373 8.90 -4.89 0.11
CA ARG A 373 10.21 -4.87 0.78
C ARG A 373 10.37 -3.69 1.72
N ASP A 374 11.22 -3.85 2.71
CA ASP A 374 11.71 -2.77 3.53
C ASP A 374 12.78 -1.99 2.76
N ALA A 375 12.62 -0.67 2.67
CA ALA A 375 13.50 0.25 1.95
C ALA A 375 14.18 1.23 2.92
N PRO A 376 15.31 0.85 3.54
CA PRO A 376 16.10 1.77 4.36
C PRO A 376 16.71 2.85 3.47
N ILE A 377 16.94 4.04 4.03
CA ILE A 377 17.63 5.08 3.27
C ILE A 377 19.04 4.63 2.90
N THR A 378 19.40 4.93 1.67
CA THR A 378 20.71 4.63 1.11
C THR A 378 21.44 5.89 0.69
N LYS A 379 22.71 5.75 0.32
CA LYS A 379 23.51 6.83 -0.25
C LYS A 379 22.79 7.42 -1.47
N GLY A 380 22.61 8.73 -1.49
CA GLY A 380 21.92 9.44 -2.56
C GLY A 380 20.43 9.70 -2.28
N CYS A 381 19.84 9.11 -1.25
CA CYS A 381 18.46 9.41 -0.87
C CYS A 381 18.31 10.86 -0.43
N LYS A 382 17.19 11.46 -0.81
CA LYS A 382 16.84 12.80 -0.36
C LYS A 382 16.37 12.76 1.09
N VAL A 383 17.07 13.47 1.97
CA VAL A 383 16.71 13.65 3.36
C VAL A 383 16.37 15.10 3.61
N THR A 384 15.28 15.34 4.33
CA THR A 384 14.90 16.68 4.76
C THR A 384 14.65 16.69 6.26
N GLY A 385 14.83 17.81 6.92
CA GLY A 385 14.72 17.90 8.35
C GLY A 385 13.98 19.15 8.82
N LYS A 386 13.34 19.01 9.98
CA LYS A 386 12.78 20.08 10.80
C LYS A 386 13.60 20.11 12.06
N HIS A 387 14.37 21.16 12.31
CA HIS A 387 15.29 21.18 13.45
C HIS A 387 15.12 22.41 14.31
N ILE A 388 15.52 22.24 15.57
CA ILE A 388 15.55 23.27 16.60
C ILE A 388 16.95 23.33 17.15
N CYS A 389 17.57 24.48 17.10
CA CYS A 389 18.81 24.74 17.83
C CYS A 389 18.45 25.22 19.23
N SER A 390 18.82 24.46 20.24
CA SER A 390 18.77 24.89 21.64
C SER A 390 20.07 25.59 22.02
N PHE A 391 20.30 26.78 21.52
CA PHE A 391 21.26 27.66 22.12
C PHE A 391 20.57 28.57 23.13
N LYS A 392 21.33 29.05 24.13
CA LYS A 392 20.88 30.02 25.13
C LYS A 392 20.34 31.34 24.56
N THR A 393 20.60 31.60 23.34
CA THR A 393 19.96 32.62 22.55
C THR A 393 18.86 31.94 21.74
N SER A 394 17.69 32.09 22.15
CA SER A 394 16.39 31.78 21.56
C SER A 394 16.25 31.86 20.03
N LEU A 395 17.28 31.74 19.29
CA LEU A 395 17.25 31.51 17.86
C LEU A 395 16.85 30.05 17.65
N ILE A 396 15.58 29.85 17.68
CA ILE A 396 14.99 28.76 16.96
C ILE A 396 15.48 28.96 15.54
N ALA A 397 16.48 28.22 15.16
CA ALA A 397 16.78 28.07 13.76
C ALA A 397 15.62 27.28 13.18
N GLY A 398 14.52 27.97 13.02
CA GLY A 398 13.35 27.44 12.38
C GLY A 398 13.55 27.34 10.88
N THR A 399 14.72 26.92 10.45
CA THR A 399 14.90 26.43 9.12
C THR A 399 14.28 25.04 9.06
N PRO A 400 13.08 24.89 8.53
CA PRO A 400 12.38 23.63 8.59
C PRO A 400 12.94 22.59 7.63
N CYS A 401 13.97 22.87 6.91
CA CYS A 401 14.56 21.92 5.97
C CYS A 401 16.07 21.96 6.10
N LEU A 402 16.61 20.89 6.60
CA LEU A 402 18.04 20.59 6.51
C LEU A 402 18.20 19.44 5.54
N GLY A 403 19.30 19.48 4.81
CA GLY A 403 19.61 18.40 3.88
C GLY A 403 18.68 18.41 2.66
N GLN A 404 18.93 19.33 1.77
CA GLN A 404 18.13 19.47 0.56
C GLN A 404 18.63 18.64 -0.60
N SER A 405 19.80 18.07 -0.48
CA SER A 405 20.40 17.35 -1.57
C SER A 405 20.17 15.85 -1.42
N ALA A 406 19.32 15.32 -2.25
CA ALA A 406 19.16 13.89 -2.40
C ALA A 406 20.45 13.20 -2.82
N ALA A 407 21.34 13.90 -3.54
CA ALA A 407 22.52 13.32 -4.14
C ALA A 407 23.64 13.03 -3.13
N ASN A 408 23.61 13.60 -1.95
CA ASN A 408 24.77 13.69 -1.07
C ASN A 408 24.54 13.17 0.35
N ALA A 409 23.53 12.32 0.56
CA ALA A 409 23.40 11.60 1.81
C ALA A 409 24.39 10.43 1.85
N TYR A 410 25.22 10.38 2.87
CA TYR A 410 26.17 9.31 3.11
C TYR A 410 25.89 8.68 4.46
N TYR A 411 26.05 7.38 4.56
CA TYR A 411 26.10 6.72 5.86
C TYR A 411 27.49 6.14 6.11
N ASN A 412 27.85 6.10 7.35
CA ASN A 412 29.16 5.63 7.77
C ASN A 412 29.12 4.12 8.02
N ASN A 413 29.89 3.36 7.27
CA ASN A 413 30.00 1.89 7.40
C ASN A 413 30.95 1.49 8.56
N LYS A 414 30.82 2.09 9.73
CA LYS A 414 31.57 1.67 10.90
C LYS A 414 30.68 1.13 12.00
#